data_fe0dd88e1ebe8bc421d9e9a8a1ed4028
#
_entry.id   fe0dd88e1ebe8bc421d9e9a8a1ed4028
#
_cell.length_a   1.000
_cell.length_b   1.000
_cell.length_c   1.000
_cell.angle_alpha   90.00
_cell.angle_beta   90.00
_cell.angle_gamma   90.00
#
_symmetry.space_group_name_H-M   'P 1'
#
loop_
_entity.id
_entity.type
_entity.pdbx_description
1 polymer ?
#
loop_
_entity_poly.entity_id
_entity_poly.type
_entity_poly.pdbx_seq_one_letter_code
_entity_poly.pdbx_strand_id
1 'polypeptide(L)'
;LAVGGKVKTLATVLYASVAGQQQFGKGCIIGVCLLIPALLAFLFDSGRRQSASGTTRREFFVPHRPVADIAAFCLCCVIGLLFVLPILAFLFTMLLEDYPLHMELTLRHIRDCLNARGVLGLKNSLLLSAGTALGGTVIAAFAAYAAARHRGGLARSVHLLSTLTLSIPGLVLGLAYVLAFKRTALYETMGILIFSSIIHFFTTP
;
A
#
# COMPACT_ATOMS: atom_id res chain seq x y z
N LEU A 1 9.82 -1.65 10.87
CA LEU A 1 10.90 -2.47 11.44
C LEU A 1 11.71 -1.68 12.45
N ALA A 2 12.11 -0.46 12.15
CA ALA A 2 12.94 0.38 13.02
C ALA A 2 12.21 0.84 14.30
N VAL A 3 10.94 1.11 14.24
CA VAL A 3 10.14 1.65 15.36
C VAL A 3 9.69 0.55 16.34
N GLY A 4 9.55 -0.69 15.89
CA GLY A 4 9.07 -1.81 16.71
C GLY A 4 10.06 -2.30 17.78
N GLY A 5 11.35 -2.05 17.62
CA GLY A 5 12.40 -2.43 18.57
C GLY A 5 12.32 -3.90 18.98
N LYS A 6 11.98 -4.14 20.25
CA LYS A 6 11.86 -5.50 20.83
C LYS A 6 10.55 -6.22 20.47
N VAL A 7 9.53 -5.52 19.96
CA VAL A 7 8.23 -6.11 19.64
C VAL A 7 8.28 -6.71 18.23
N LYS A 8 8.16 -8.03 18.16
CA LYS A 8 8.11 -8.77 16.89
C LYS A 8 6.65 -8.96 16.46
N THR A 9 6.25 -8.33 15.37
CA THR A 9 4.95 -8.60 14.72
C THR A 9 5.11 -9.70 13.68
N LEU A 10 4.00 -10.40 13.33
CA LEU A 10 4.02 -11.43 12.26
C LEU A 10 4.56 -10.87 10.94
N ALA A 11 4.22 -9.61 10.59
CA ALA A 11 4.73 -8.97 9.38
C ALA A 11 6.26 -8.73 9.43
N THR A 12 6.81 -8.34 10.59
CA THR A 12 8.26 -8.17 10.74
C THR A 12 9.00 -9.50 10.71
N VAL A 13 8.41 -10.56 11.28
CA VAL A 13 8.98 -11.93 11.22
C VAL A 13 8.93 -12.47 9.80
N LEU A 14 7.84 -12.25 9.06
CA LEU A 14 7.74 -12.59 7.64
C LEU A 14 8.85 -11.95 6.82
N TYR A 15 9.00 -10.62 6.97
CA TYR A 15 10.04 -9.88 6.26
C TYR A 15 11.44 -10.39 6.58
N ALA A 16 11.76 -10.59 7.86
CA ALA A 16 13.06 -11.10 8.29
C ALA A 16 13.33 -12.53 7.77
N SER A 17 12.31 -13.38 7.74
CA SER A 17 12.45 -14.76 7.25
C SER A 17 12.67 -14.80 5.73
N VAL A 18 11.97 -13.97 4.96
CA VAL A 18 12.03 -13.97 3.50
C VAL A 18 13.21 -13.14 2.99
N ALA A 19 13.30 -11.88 3.39
CA ALA A 19 14.32 -10.95 2.88
C ALA A 19 15.68 -11.11 3.61
N GLY A 20 15.65 -11.41 4.92
CA GLY A 20 16.88 -11.56 5.70
C GLY A 20 17.48 -12.96 5.64
N GLN A 21 16.67 -14.00 5.78
CA GLN A 21 17.13 -15.40 5.91
C GLN A 21 16.88 -16.26 4.67
N GLN A 22 16.19 -15.75 3.67
CA GLN A 22 15.79 -16.48 2.45
C GLN A 22 15.03 -17.80 2.74
N GLN A 23 14.38 -17.89 3.90
CA GLN A 23 13.61 -19.07 4.32
C GLN A 23 12.17 -18.98 3.82
N PHE A 24 11.97 -19.21 2.51
CA PHE A 24 10.66 -19.08 1.87
C PHE A 24 9.59 -19.99 2.49
N GLY A 25 9.96 -21.21 2.93
CA GLY A 25 9.01 -22.14 3.55
C GLY A 25 8.41 -21.59 4.86
N LYS A 26 9.23 -21.00 5.74
CA LYS A 26 8.75 -20.32 6.96
C LYS A 26 7.93 -19.07 6.60
N GLY A 27 8.36 -18.32 5.58
CA GLY A 27 7.63 -17.17 5.07
C GLY A 27 6.22 -17.55 4.62
N CYS A 28 6.04 -18.69 3.93
CA CYS A 28 4.72 -19.16 3.51
C CYS A 28 3.79 -19.42 4.68
N ILE A 29 4.26 -20.10 5.73
CA ILE A 29 3.44 -20.41 6.91
C ILE A 29 2.99 -19.10 7.60
N ILE A 30 3.93 -18.17 7.82
CA ILE A 30 3.62 -16.88 8.43
C ILE A 30 2.67 -16.06 7.53
N GLY A 31 2.85 -16.13 6.21
CA GLY A 31 1.98 -15.50 5.22
C GLY A 31 0.54 -16.01 5.32
N VAL A 32 0.35 -17.32 5.41
CA VAL A 32 -0.97 -17.93 5.61
C VAL A 32 -1.58 -17.48 6.95
N CYS A 33 -0.80 -17.43 8.02
CA CYS A 33 -1.27 -16.94 9.32
C CYS A 33 -1.72 -15.47 9.27
N LEU A 34 -1.06 -14.64 8.46
CA LEU A 34 -1.49 -13.24 8.23
C LEU A 34 -2.73 -13.13 7.35
N LEU A 35 -2.92 -14.07 6.45
CA LEU A 35 -4.05 -14.08 5.52
C LEU A 35 -5.37 -14.45 6.20
N ILE A 36 -5.34 -15.29 7.24
CA ILE A 36 -6.53 -15.72 7.98
C ILE A 36 -7.32 -14.53 8.56
N PRO A 37 -6.73 -13.65 9.41
CA PRO A 37 -7.48 -12.53 9.97
C PRO A 37 -7.94 -11.53 8.89
N ALA A 38 -7.14 -11.34 7.82
CA ALA A 38 -7.51 -10.49 6.70
C ALA A 38 -8.75 -11.04 5.96
N LEU A 39 -8.77 -12.35 5.71
CA LEU A 39 -9.91 -13.01 5.06
C LEU A 39 -11.17 -12.99 5.95
N LEU A 40 -11.01 -13.20 7.26
CA LEU A 40 -12.12 -13.09 8.20
C LEU A 40 -12.69 -11.67 8.21
N ALA A 41 -11.85 -10.64 8.31
CA ALA A 41 -12.28 -9.25 8.26
C ALA A 41 -13.02 -8.93 6.95
N PHE A 42 -12.52 -9.43 5.82
CA PHE A 42 -13.17 -9.29 4.52
C PHE A 42 -14.57 -9.93 4.48
N LEU A 43 -14.70 -11.16 4.98
CA LEU A 43 -15.99 -11.86 5.02
C LEU A 43 -17.02 -11.11 5.88
N PHE A 44 -16.60 -10.56 7.02
CA PHE A 44 -17.46 -9.74 7.88
C PHE A 44 -17.88 -8.42 7.20
N ASP A 45 -16.96 -7.73 6.52
CA ASP A 45 -17.27 -6.47 5.83
C ASP A 45 -18.15 -6.69 4.60
N SER A 46 -17.91 -7.74 3.82
CA SER A 46 -18.74 -8.08 2.66
C SER A 46 -20.19 -8.37 3.01
N GLY A 47 -20.44 -8.98 4.18
CA GLY A 47 -21.80 -9.21 4.69
C GLY A 47 -22.52 -7.91 5.08
N ARG A 48 -21.81 -6.92 5.61
CA ARG A 48 -22.39 -5.63 6.03
C ARG A 48 -22.71 -4.69 4.88
N ARG A 49 -21.88 -4.65 3.85
CA ARG A 49 -22.07 -3.76 2.70
C ARG A 49 -23.33 -4.08 1.88
N GLN A 50 -23.76 -5.33 1.82
CA GLN A 50 -25.01 -5.72 1.16
C GLN A 50 -26.25 -5.14 1.83
N SER A 51 -26.20 -4.88 3.14
CA SER A 51 -27.32 -4.29 3.91
C SER A 51 -27.40 -2.76 3.83
N ALA A 52 -26.32 -2.09 3.46
CA ALA A 52 -26.23 -0.62 3.44
C ALA A 52 -26.65 0.02 2.10
N SER A 53 -26.95 -0.77 1.07
CA SER A 53 -27.28 -0.27 -0.28
C SER A 53 -28.67 0.40 -0.42
N GLY A 54 -29.39 0.58 0.67
CA GLY A 54 -30.76 1.13 0.70
C GLY A 54 -30.90 2.50 1.37
N THR A 55 -29.83 3.15 1.78
CA THR A 55 -29.93 4.45 2.45
C THR A 55 -30.22 5.55 1.44
N THR A 56 -31.45 6.00 1.40
CA THR A 56 -31.86 7.27 0.78
C THR A 56 -30.88 8.37 1.17
N ARG A 57 -30.33 9.02 0.16
CA ARG A 57 -29.46 10.19 0.30
C ARG A 57 -30.24 11.31 1.00
N ARG A 58 -30.24 11.32 2.33
CA ARG A 58 -30.73 12.45 3.09
C ARG A 58 -29.70 13.57 2.96
N GLU A 59 -30.15 14.75 2.52
CA GLU A 59 -29.34 15.95 2.62
C GLU A 59 -28.94 16.15 4.08
N PHE A 60 -27.63 16.05 4.33
CA PHE A 60 -27.09 16.23 5.68
C PHE A 60 -26.96 17.72 5.95
N PHE A 61 -27.91 18.28 6.70
CA PHE A 61 -27.81 19.65 7.15
C PHE A 61 -26.85 19.74 8.33
N VAL A 62 -25.70 20.38 8.09
CA VAL A 62 -24.67 20.58 9.13
C VAL A 62 -25.05 21.83 9.93
N PRO A 63 -25.52 21.72 11.19
CA PRO A 63 -25.78 22.86 12.02
C PRO A 63 -24.45 23.57 12.35
N HIS A 64 -24.37 24.87 12.11
CA HIS A 64 -23.19 25.66 12.41
C HIS A 64 -22.99 25.75 13.94
N ARG A 65 -21.92 25.12 14.43
CA ARG A 65 -21.53 25.09 15.85
C ARG A 65 -20.12 25.64 16.00
N PRO A 66 -19.92 26.96 16.20
CA PRO A 66 -18.61 27.58 16.08
C PRO A 66 -17.55 26.97 17.02
N VAL A 67 -17.93 26.59 18.24
CA VAL A 67 -16.98 25.97 19.20
C VAL A 67 -16.58 24.58 18.74
N ALA A 68 -17.52 23.75 18.26
CA ALA A 68 -17.22 22.42 17.77
C ALA A 68 -16.42 22.45 16.46
N ASP A 69 -16.71 23.43 15.59
CA ASP A 69 -16.02 23.60 14.32
C ASP A 69 -14.54 24.03 14.55
N ILE A 70 -14.30 24.93 15.50
CA ILE A 70 -12.94 25.33 15.90
C ILE A 70 -12.19 24.14 16.52
N ALA A 71 -12.84 23.40 17.42
CA ALA A 71 -12.23 22.22 18.05
C ALA A 71 -11.89 21.14 17.00
N ALA A 72 -12.79 20.88 16.05
CA ALA A 72 -12.55 19.96 14.95
C ALA A 72 -11.41 20.43 14.04
N PHE A 73 -11.35 21.73 13.72
CA PHE A 73 -10.26 22.31 12.94
C PHE A 73 -8.91 22.18 13.65
N CYS A 74 -8.84 22.50 14.96
CA CYS A 74 -7.62 22.32 15.74
C CYS A 74 -7.18 20.86 15.77
N LEU A 75 -8.11 19.92 15.94
CA LEU A 75 -7.82 18.50 15.90
C LEU A 75 -7.26 18.07 14.53
N CYS A 76 -7.86 18.51 13.45
CA CYS A 76 -7.37 18.25 12.09
C CYS A 76 -5.96 18.85 11.87
N CYS A 77 -5.68 20.04 12.38
CA CYS A 77 -4.35 20.65 12.31
C CYS A 77 -3.31 19.84 13.09
N VAL A 78 -3.63 19.35 14.29
CA VAL A 78 -2.74 18.49 15.09
C VAL A 78 -2.47 17.18 14.36
N ILE A 79 -3.51 16.54 13.83
CA ILE A 79 -3.35 15.31 13.05
C ILE A 79 -2.49 15.58 11.80
N GLY A 80 -2.77 16.65 11.08
CA GLY A 80 -1.98 17.06 9.92
C GLY A 80 -0.50 17.28 10.25
N LEU A 81 -0.22 17.96 11.38
CA LEU A 81 1.14 18.17 11.87
C LEU A 81 1.83 16.86 12.19
N LEU A 82 1.15 15.91 12.83
CA LEU A 82 1.71 14.57 13.13
C LEU A 82 2.08 13.79 11.86
N PHE A 83 1.37 13.98 10.74
CA PHE A 83 1.73 13.38 9.45
C PHE A 83 2.88 14.10 8.75
N VAL A 84 2.97 15.43 8.90
CA VAL A 84 4.03 16.23 8.27
C VAL A 84 5.35 16.12 9.03
N LEU A 85 5.32 15.96 10.35
CA LEU A 85 6.50 15.90 11.20
C LEU A 85 7.53 14.82 10.79
N PRO A 86 7.15 13.56 10.50
CA PRO A 86 8.10 12.57 10.00
C PRO A 86 8.75 12.98 8.66
N ILE A 87 7.99 13.62 7.77
CA ILE A 87 8.51 14.09 6.48
C ILE A 87 9.57 15.17 6.71
N LEU A 88 9.28 16.12 7.59
CA LEU A 88 10.24 17.17 7.96
C LEU A 88 11.48 16.56 8.65
N ALA A 89 11.30 15.56 9.50
CA ALA A 89 12.41 14.84 10.12
C ALA A 89 13.31 14.16 9.08
N PHE A 90 12.75 13.52 8.05
CA PHE A 90 13.52 12.96 6.93
C PHE A 90 14.27 14.04 6.16
N LEU A 91 13.61 15.16 5.83
CA LEU A 91 14.26 16.27 5.13
C LEU A 91 15.40 16.85 5.95
N PHE A 92 15.20 16.99 7.26
CA PHE A 92 16.23 17.48 8.16
C PHE A 92 17.42 16.50 8.24
N THR A 93 17.15 15.21 8.44
CA THR A 93 18.18 14.17 8.51
C THR A 93 18.98 14.05 7.21
N MET A 94 18.37 14.28 6.06
CA MET A 94 19.04 14.27 4.76
C MET A 94 20.13 15.35 4.64
N LEU A 95 19.99 16.45 5.39
CA LEU A 95 20.96 17.57 5.39
C LEU A 95 22.05 17.42 6.45
N LEU A 96 22.00 16.40 7.32
CA LEU A 96 22.99 16.13 8.34
C LEU A 96 23.95 15.04 7.89
N GLU A 97 25.24 15.15 8.25
CA GLU A 97 26.26 14.21 7.83
C GLU A 97 26.06 12.81 8.44
N ASP A 98 25.93 12.74 9.77
CA ASP A 98 25.67 11.48 10.49
C ASP A 98 24.81 11.73 11.73
N TYR A 99 23.49 11.65 11.60
CA TYR A 99 22.59 11.76 12.74
C TYR A 99 22.62 10.49 13.61
N PRO A 100 22.76 10.55 14.96
CA PRO A 100 22.85 11.74 15.82
C PRO A 100 24.29 12.17 16.17
N LEU A 101 25.33 11.57 15.59
CA LEU A 101 26.72 11.71 16.00
C LEU A 101 27.34 13.03 15.51
N HIS A 102 27.15 13.39 14.25
CA HIS A 102 27.64 14.61 13.65
C HIS A 102 26.49 15.40 13.03
N MET A 103 26.19 16.57 13.61
CA MET A 103 25.09 17.43 13.16
C MET A 103 25.56 18.54 12.20
N GLU A 104 26.60 18.30 11.44
CA GLU A 104 27.07 19.24 10.44
C GLU A 104 26.19 19.16 9.19
N LEU A 105 25.87 20.35 8.62
CA LEU A 105 25.06 20.43 7.42
C LEU A 105 25.90 20.01 6.21
N THR A 106 25.41 19.02 5.47
CA THR A 106 26.07 18.50 4.27
C THR A 106 25.08 18.27 3.14
N LEU A 107 25.56 18.44 1.91
CA LEU A 107 24.82 18.05 0.69
C LEU A 107 25.36 16.75 0.10
N ARG A 108 26.24 16.05 0.82
CA ARG A 108 26.89 14.82 0.36
C ARG A 108 25.87 13.74 0.02
N HIS A 109 24.87 13.52 0.87
CA HIS A 109 23.83 12.52 0.63
C HIS A 109 23.05 12.77 -0.66
N ILE A 110 22.73 14.05 -0.96
CA ILE A 110 22.07 14.43 -2.22
C ILE A 110 22.98 14.12 -3.42
N ARG A 111 24.25 14.49 -3.32
CA ARG A 111 25.23 14.20 -4.39
C ARG A 111 25.38 12.70 -4.62
N ASP A 112 25.46 11.91 -3.54
CA ASP A 112 25.62 10.46 -3.62
C ASP A 112 24.35 9.79 -4.20
N CYS A 113 23.17 10.29 -3.87
CA CYS A 113 21.91 9.86 -4.47
C CYS A 113 21.80 10.24 -5.96
N LEU A 114 22.35 11.36 -6.38
CA LEU A 114 22.36 11.80 -7.78
C LEU A 114 23.43 11.07 -8.62
N ASN A 115 24.28 10.25 -8.01
CA ASN A 115 25.18 9.37 -8.74
C ASN A 115 24.40 8.33 -9.57
N ALA A 116 25.08 7.71 -10.55
CA ALA A 116 24.47 6.85 -11.57
C ALA A 116 23.50 5.79 -11.04
N ARG A 117 23.74 5.22 -9.85
CA ARG A 117 22.86 4.21 -9.23
C ARG A 117 21.54 4.79 -8.72
N GLY A 118 21.56 5.97 -8.10
CA GLY A 118 20.35 6.62 -7.60
C GLY A 118 19.46 7.14 -8.73
N VAL A 119 20.06 7.73 -9.77
CA VAL A 119 19.34 8.15 -10.98
C VAL A 119 18.69 6.96 -11.69
N LEU A 120 19.39 5.82 -11.78
CA LEU A 120 18.83 4.60 -12.35
C LEU A 120 17.65 4.09 -11.53
N GLY A 121 17.75 4.08 -10.19
CA GLY A 121 16.66 3.71 -9.28
C GLY A 121 15.45 4.62 -9.45
N LEU A 122 15.67 5.94 -9.54
CA LEU A 122 14.59 6.91 -9.78
C LEU A 122 13.90 6.68 -11.14
N LYS A 123 14.67 6.47 -12.20
CA LYS A 123 14.14 6.15 -13.53
C LYS A 123 13.27 4.88 -13.49
N ASN A 124 13.76 3.82 -12.86
CA ASN A 124 13.03 2.57 -12.74
C ASN A 124 11.73 2.75 -11.94
N SER A 125 11.77 3.52 -10.85
CA SER A 125 10.57 3.83 -10.05
C SER A 125 9.54 4.65 -10.84
N LEU A 126 9.99 5.62 -11.64
CA LEU A 126 9.11 6.40 -12.51
C LEU A 126 8.49 5.54 -13.62
N LEU A 127 9.25 4.66 -14.24
CA LEU A 127 8.75 3.72 -15.25
C LEU A 127 7.74 2.74 -14.63
N LEU A 128 8.05 2.22 -13.44
CA LEU A 128 7.14 1.34 -12.70
C LEU A 128 5.82 2.05 -12.38
N SER A 129 5.88 3.24 -11.82
CA SER A 129 4.67 4.01 -11.46
C SER A 129 3.87 4.44 -12.67
N ALA A 130 4.51 4.89 -13.74
CA ALA A 130 3.83 5.24 -15.00
C ALA A 130 3.16 4.01 -15.64
N GLY A 131 3.87 2.89 -15.73
CA GLY A 131 3.33 1.64 -16.25
C GLY A 131 2.17 1.11 -15.42
N THR A 132 2.28 1.17 -14.09
CA THR A 132 1.20 0.78 -13.17
C THR A 132 0.01 1.71 -13.28
N ALA A 133 0.21 3.02 -13.35
CA ALA A 133 -0.88 3.98 -13.47
C ALA A 133 -1.63 3.82 -14.80
N LEU A 134 -0.94 3.76 -15.91
CA LEU A 134 -1.56 3.59 -17.23
C LEU A 134 -2.28 2.24 -17.35
N GLY A 135 -1.58 1.14 -17.07
CA GLY A 135 -2.15 -0.20 -17.16
C GLY A 135 -3.28 -0.42 -16.16
N GLY A 136 -3.09 0.03 -14.91
CA GLY A 136 -4.10 -0.07 -13.86
C GLY A 136 -5.36 0.73 -14.17
N THR A 137 -5.22 1.96 -14.67
CA THR A 137 -6.37 2.80 -15.06
C THR A 137 -7.17 2.16 -16.18
N VAL A 138 -6.51 1.64 -17.21
CA VAL A 138 -7.18 0.96 -18.34
C VAL A 138 -7.95 -0.27 -17.84
N ILE A 139 -7.30 -1.13 -17.04
CA ILE A 139 -7.94 -2.34 -16.52
C ILE A 139 -9.08 -1.99 -15.57
N ALA A 140 -8.91 -1.01 -14.67
CA ALA A 140 -9.96 -0.55 -13.76
C ALA A 140 -11.15 0.05 -14.51
N ALA A 141 -10.91 0.86 -15.56
CA ALA A 141 -11.98 1.42 -16.39
C ALA A 141 -12.80 0.33 -17.10
N PHE A 142 -12.14 -0.66 -17.69
CA PHE A 142 -12.84 -1.79 -18.32
C PHE A 142 -13.59 -2.64 -17.28
N ALA A 143 -13.02 -2.89 -16.11
CA ALA A 143 -13.67 -3.63 -15.05
C ALA A 143 -14.90 -2.88 -14.52
N ALA A 144 -14.79 -1.58 -14.27
CA ALA A 144 -15.90 -0.73 -13.84
C ALA A 144 -17.01 -0.67 -14.91
N TYR A 145 -16.65 -0.51 -16.19
CA TYR A 145 -17.60 -0.54 -17.29
C TYR A 145 -18.34 -1.89 -17.37
N ALA A 146 -17.61 -3.00 -17.31
CA ALA A 146 -18.20 -4.33 -17.33
C ALA A 146 -19.13 -4.56 -16.13
N ALA A 147 -18.73 -4.13 -14.93
CA ALA A 147 -19.55 -4.22 -13.72
C ALA A 147 -20.83 -3.37 -13.80
N ALA A 148 -20.76 -2.17 -14.40
CA ALA A 148 -21.92 -1.30 -14.57
C ALA A 148 -22.93 -1.83 -15.61
N ARG A 149 -22.41 -2.43 -16.70
CA ARG A 149 -23.28 -2.91 -17.80
C ARG A 149 -23.88 -4.28 -17.55
N HIS A 150 -23.19 -5.15 -16.86
CA HIS A 150 -23.65 -6.51 -16.57
C HIS A 150 -24.17 -6.61 -15.13
N ARG A 151 -25.50 -6.66 -14.99
CA ARG A 151 -26.16 -6.94 -13.70
C ARG A 151 -26.09 -8.45 -13.45
N GLY A 152 -25.38 -8.88 -12.42
CA GLY A 152 -25.32 -10.30 -12.04
C GLY A 152 -23.95 -10.76 -11.54
N GLY A 153 -23.61 -12.03 -11.81
CA GLY A 153 -22.43 -12.70 -11.28
C GLY A 153 -21.12 -12.01 -11.63
N LEU A 154 -20.97 -11.45 -12.83
CA LEU A 154 -19.74 -10.79 -13.29
C LEU A 154 -19.43 -9.54 -12.44
N ALA A 155 -20.40 -8.67 -12.22
CA ALA A 155 -20.23 -7.48 -11.39
C ALA A 155 -19.85 -7.86 -9.95
N ARG A 156 -20.48 -8.91 -9.42
CA ARG A 156 -20.18 -9.43 -8.09
C ARG A 156 -18.75 -10.01 -8.01
N SER A 157 -18.31 -10.72 -9.03
CA SER A 157 -16.95 -11.30 -9.10
C SER A 157 -15.89 -10.21 -9.18
N VAL A 158 -16.08 -9.18 -10.02
CA VAL A 158 -15.16 -8.03 -10.13
C VAL A 158 -15.05 -7.31 -8.78
N HIS A 159 -16.18 -7.05 -8.13
CA HIS A 159 -16.19 -6.41 -6.81
C HIS A 159 -15.50 -7.27 -5.74
N LEU A 160 -15.74 -8.58 -5.72
CA LEU A 160 -15.09 -9.50 -4.79
C LEU A 160 -13.58 -9.55 -5.02
N LEU A 161 -13.13 -9.64 -6.27
CA LEU A 161 -11.70 -9.66 -6.60
C LEU A 161 -10.99 -8.39 -6.17
N SER A 162 -11.57 -7.22 -6.44
CA SER A 162 -10.96 -5.94 -6.07
C SER A 162 -10.89 -5.74 -4.55
N THR A 163 -11.94 -6.14 -3.82
CA THR A 163 -11.95 -6.04 -2.35
C THR A 163 -11.01 -7.07 -1.70
N LEU A 164 -10.91 -8.27 -2.27
CA LEU A 164 -10.00 -9.30 -1.79
C LEU A 164 -8.54 -8.84 -1.86
N THR A 165 -8.17 -8.19 -2.95
CA THR A 165 -6.79 -7.70 -3.16
C THR A 165 -6.38 -6.68 -2.11
N LEU A 166 -7.29 -5.83 -1.66
CA LEU A 166 -7.09 -4.87 -0.56
C LEU A 166 -6.86 -5.55 0.79
N SER A 167 -7.48 -6.72 1.00
CA SER A 167 -7.41 -7.44 2.27
C SER A 167 -6.10 -8.22 2.43
N ILE A 168 -5.42 -8.54 1.33
CA ILE A 168 -4.18 -9.32 1.36
C ILE A 168 -2.99 -8.42 1.67
N PRO A 169 -2.21 -8.68 2.73
CA PRO A 169 -1.00 -7.92 3.02
C PRO A 169 -0.01 -7.97 1.84
N GLY A 170 0.51 -6.82 1.41
CA GLY A 170 1.38 -6.72 0.24
C GLY A 170 2.63 -7.62 0.29
N LEU A 171 3.19 -7.85 1.49
CA LEU A 171 4.31 -8.79 1.68
C LEU A 171 3.93 -10.23 1.34
N VAL A 172 2.72 -10.66 1.68
CA VAL A 172 2.23 -12.01 1.38
C VAL A 172 2.02 -12.16 -0.12
N LEU A 173 1.43 -11.14 -0.75
CA LEU A 173 1.23 -11.10 -2.19
C LEU A 173 2.57 -11.12 -2.94
N GLY A 174 3.53 -10.31 -2.51
CA GLY A 174 4.88 -10.28 -3.08
C GLY A 174 5.58 -11.64 -2.98
N LEU A 175 5.50 -12.31 -1.83
CA LEU A 175 6.04 -13.67 -1.67
C LEU A 175 5.37 -14.66 -2.61
N ALA A 176 4.03 -14.60 -2.74
CA ALA A 176 3.29 -15.47 -3.65
C ALA A 176 3.74 -15.28 -5.10
N TYR A 177 3.98 -14.05 -5.55
CA TYR A 177 4.53 -13.78 -6.89
C TYR A 177 5.93 -14.33 -7.08
N VAL A 178 6.83 -14.17 -6.11
CA VAL A 178 8.17 -14.76 -6.17
C VAL A 178 8.09 -16.28 -6.36
N LEU A 179 7.27 -16.96 -5.57
CA LEU A 179 7.12 -18.41 -5.64
C LEU A 179 6.48 -18.89 -6.94
N ALA A 180 5.43 -18.18 -7.41
CA ALA A 180 4.72 -18.54 -8.64
C ALA A 180 5.57 -18.32 -9.89
N PHE A 181 6.34 -17.23 -9.94
CA PHE A 181 7.04 -16.80 -11.14
C PHE A 181 8.55 -17.09 -11.15
N LYS A 182 9.13 -17.60 -10.05
CA LYS A 182 10.57 -17.90 -9.93
C LYS A 182 11.16 -18.73 -11.08
N ARG A 183 10.35 -19.57 -11.72
CA ARG A 183 10.77 -20.46 -12.83
C ARG A 183 10.33 -19.95 -14.20
N THR A 184 9.79 -18.75 -14.30
CA THR A 184 9.32 -18.16 -15.57
C THR A 184 10.28 -17.08 -16.06
N ALA A 185 10.26 -16.81 -17.36
CA ALA A 185 11.05 -15.72 -17.97
C ALA A 185 10.61 -14.32 -17.49
N LEU A 186 9.48 -14.19 -16.83
CA LEU A 186 8.98 -12.94 -16.26
C LEU A 186 9.63 -12.60 -14.91
N TYR A 187 10.30 -13.54 -14.26
CA TYR A 187 10.96 -13.31 -12.99
C TYR A 187 12.10 -12.28 -13.14
N GLU A 188 12.24 -11.39 -12.16
CA GLU A 188 13.21 -10.29 -12.14
C GLU A 188 13.06 -9.25 -13.27
N THR A 189 11.90 -9.20 -13.94
CA THR A 189 11.62 -8.18 -14.96
C THR A 189 10.78 -7.01 -14.41
N MET A 190 10.88 -5.85 -15.07
CA MET A 190 9.99 -4.72 -14.78
C MET A 190 8.51 -5.08 -15.01
N GLY A 191 8.24 -5.99 -15.96
CA GLY A 191 6.89 -6.43 -16.28
C GLY A 191 6.16 -7.08 -15.10
N ILE A 192 6.83 -7.98 -14.35
CA ILE A 192 6.19 -8.60 -13.17
C ILE A 192 5.96 -7.60 -12.05
N LEU A 193 6.84 -6.59 -11.89
CA LEU A 193 6.66 -5.53 -10.90
C LEU A 193 5.44 -4.67 -11.23
N ILE A 194 5.28 -4.28 -12.50
CA ILE A 194 4.10 -3.53 -12.97
C ILE A 194 2.84 -4.37 -12.76
N PHE A 195 2.85 -5.63 -13.19
CA PHE A 195 1.71 -6.54 -13.06
C PHE A 195 1.29 -6.75 -11.59
N SER A 196 2.25 -7.04 -10.71
CA SER A 196 1.97 -7.22 -9.29
C SER A 196 1.44 -5.94 -8.64
N SER A 197 1.96 -4.78 -9.04
CA SER A 197 1.49 -3.48 -8.57
C SER A 197 0.07 -3.16 -9.05
N ILE A 198 -0.24 -3.45 -10.32
CA ILE A 198 -1.60 -3.28 -10.85
C ILE A 198 -2.58 -4.14 -10.05
N ILE A 199 -2.28 -5.41 -9.80
CA ILE A 199 -3.16 -6.29 -9.03
C ILE A 199 -3.28 -5.81 -7.58
N HIS A 200 -2.17 -5.40 -6.95
CA HIS A 200 -2.19 -4.93 -5.57
C HIS A 200 -3.05 -3.68 -5.38
N PHE A 201 -2.97 -2.75 -6.31
CA PHE A 201 -3.75 -1.50 -6.29
C PHE A 201 -5.06 -1.59 -7.08
N PHE A 202 -5.42 -2.77 -7.57
CA PHE A 202 -6.70 -2.97 -8.25
C PHE A 202 -7.84 -2.91 -7.23
N THR A 203 -8.29 -1.69 -6.96
CA THR A 203 -9.46 -1.42 -6.15
C THR A 203 -10.53 -0.82 -7.04
N THR A 204 -11.74 -1.35 -6.98
CA THR A 204 -12.87 -0.67 -7.61
C THR A 204 -13.16 0.62 -6.86
N PRO A 205 -13.29 1.73 -7.55
CA PRO A 205 -13.77 2.98 -6.98
C PRO A 205 -15.23 2.86 -6.49
#